data_2fcf2aee4238a25d02f50d9d488a9e7d
#
_entry.id   2fcf2aee4238a25d02f50d9d488a9e7d
#
_cell.length_a   1.000
_cell.length_b   1.000
_cell.length_c   1.000
_cell.angle_alpha   90.00
_cell.angle_beta   90.00
_cell.angle_gamma   90.00
#
_symmetry.space_group_name_H-M   'P 1'
#
loop_
_entity.id
_entity.type
_entity.pdbx_description
1 polymer ?
#
loop_
_entity_poly.entity_id
_entity_poly.type
_entity_poly.pdbx_seq_one_letter_code
_entity_poly.pdbx_strand_id
1 'polypeptide(L)'
;MTRTLRRSHALPLVLAPALLVAACGGSGDTTDSASGPSTARSLTIAASKDSGPLNIFAGQTDQMTELIYDKLLSPSPYVSDPQPWLATDVRQVSATTWEVDLRDDVTWHDGEAFTADDVVFSFHYMHAAPTGRYTHHVNDTPSISTVDAVDENSVRFVCDYSCPELGPVTLADLPIIPEHVWSKVDPAEAKAVTDLPIGTGPFVLVDYSPTSGYRFEANADYFAGTPTVDELVMPVIEDIAAAFTALSSGQIDAADRALTPELVDRFTASNDIGVITVAPLSYPELKLNFTREPFAQADFRAALNLAVDRDQLLDVVGLGQGRPGTQGYVHPDAPFADPDASTPYDTEQATALLDRLGWTDRDGDGTRENPAGEPATFTMAVNGGNAPQVRAAELLVEDFAEIGIAAAVTPLDSGSFSDASSKKTYDMMVTTNSPHAVADSTQFIMSHRSGNLWKHPDIAYPEFDALYDAWKATETNDARIAAMQDMQKLFNRQPTAIALYYPDEYWAFRADTFGGWIETPGYGIVHKWSFLPADVVEAANAQAPQD
;
A
#
# COMPACT_ATOMS: atom_id res chain seq x y z
N MET A 1 22.75 -65.30 7.99
CA MET A 1 22.63 -65.68 9.41
C MET A 1 21.58 -64.74 10.01
N THR A 2 20.30 -65.17 9.96
CA THR A 2 19.45 -65.73 11.02
C THR A 2 19.49 -64.85 12.29
N ARG A 3 18.36 -64.18 12.66
CA ARG A 3 17.19 -64.76 13.30
C ARG A 3 16.09 -63.69 13.50
N THR A 4 14.90 -64.09 13.11
CA THR A 4 13.57 -63.62 13.49
C THR A 4 13.29 -63.71 14.99
N LEU A 5 12.48 -62.78 15.53
CA LEU A 5 11.56 -63.08 16.63
C LEU A 5 10.34 -62.12 16.59
N ARG A 6 9.20 -62.75 16.30
CA ARG A 6 7.82 -62.24 16.54
C ARG A 6 7.52 -62.26 18.02
N ARG A 7 6.80 -61.27 18.54
CA ARG A 7 5.86 -61.48 19.65
C ARG A 7 4.65 -60.54 19.49
N SER A 8 3.53 -61.17 19.32
CA SER A 8 2.15 -60.71 19.45
C SER A 8 1.79 -60.51 20.93
N HIS A 9 1.09 -59.45 21.29
CA HIS A 9 0.20 -59.47 22.46
C HIS A 9 -1.09 -58.66 22.19
N ALA A 10 -2.16 -59.22 22.72
CA ALA A 10 -3.56 -58.99 22.46
C ALA A 10 -4.14 -57.71 23.10
N LEU A 11 -5.24 -57.24 22.50
CA LEU A 11 -6.20 -56.27 23.07
C LEU A 11 -6.90 -56.82 24.31
N PRO A 12 -7.40 -55.95 25.16
CA PRO A 12 -8.69 -56.16 25.78
C PRO A 12 -9.72 -55.11 25.37
N LEU A 13 -10.87 -55.65 25.02
CA LEU A 13 -12.17 -55.03 24.79
C LEU A 13 -12.74 -54.55 26.13
N VAL A 14 -13.16 -53.28 26.23
CA VAL A 14 -13.95 -52.78 27.36
C VAL A 14 -15.29 -52.26 26.84
N LEU A 15 -16.35 -52.89 27.28
CA LEU A 15 -17.76 -52.55 27.05
C LEU A 15 -18.12 -51.24 27.78
N ALA A 16 -18.85 -50.35 27.10
CA ALA A 16 -19.58 -49.26 27.70
C ALA A 16 -21.04 -49.66 28.00
N PRO A 17 -21.65 -49.20 29.08
CA PRO A 17 -23.09 -49.31 29.28
C PRO A 17 -23.83 -48.09 28.72
N ALA A 18 -24.88 -48.36 27.96
CA ALA A 18 -25.88 -47.41 27.52
C ALA A 18 -26.81 -47.02 28.67
N LEU A 19 -27.05 -45.75 28.89
CA LEU A 19 -28.15 -45.25 29.71
C LEU A 19 -29.19 -44.60 28.80
N LEU A 20 -30.37 -45.23 28.75
CA LEU A 20 -31.60 -44.64 28.22
C LEU A 20 -32.17 -43.66 29.26
N VAL A 21 -32.48 -42.45 28.85
CA VAL A 21 -33.43 -41.58 29.58
C VAL A 21 -34.53 -41.15 28.62
N ALA A 22 -35.74 -41.30 29.11
CA ALA A 22 -37.00 -41.19 28.41
C ALA A 22 -37.39 -39.74 28.08
N ALA A 23 -38.13 -39.63 26.98
CA ALA A 23 -38.78 -38.41 26.49
C ALA A 23 -39.93 -37.98 27.41
N CYS A 24 -40.07 -36.66 27.60
CA CYS A 24 -41.34 -36.01 27.85
C CYS A 24 -41.45 -34.80 26.93
N GLY A 25 -42.53 -34.78 26.13
CA GLY A 25 -42.81 -33.73 25.17
C GLY A 25 -43.28 -32.44 25.80
N GLY A 26 -42.93 -31.34 25.13
CA GLY A 26 -43.47 -30.01 25.34
C GLY A 26 -43.41 -29.28 24.02
N SER A 27 -44.56 -29.01 23.43
CA SER A 27 -44.73 -28.16 22.26
C SER A 27 -44.38 -26.72 22.62
N GLY A 28 -43.37 -26.18 21.98
CA GLY A 28 -43.01 -24.78 22.07
C GLY A 28 -42.57 -24.28 20.69
N ASP A 29 -43.15 -23.22 20.24
CA ASP A 29 -42.97 -22.56 18.96
C ASP A 29 -41.48 -22.41 18.60
N THR A 30 -41.11 -22.98 17.46
CA THR A 30 -39.84 -22.71 16.79
C THR A 30 -39.95 -21.40 16.05
N THR A 31 -39.54 -20.30 16.69
CA THR A 31 -39.04 -19.15 15.93
C THR A 31 -37.67 -19.56 15.41
N ASP A 32 -37.60 -19.74 14.10
CA ASP A 32 -36.33 -19.81 13.37
C ASP A 32 -35.56 -18.50 13.62
N SER A 33 -34.72 -18.51 14.62
CA SER A 33 -33.64 -17.53 14.71
C SER A 33 -32.61 -17.96 13.67
N ALA A 34 -32.57 -17.25 12.55
CA ALA A 34 -31.43 -17.29 11.67
C ALA A 34 -30.19 -16.99 12.53
N SER A 35 -29.38 -18.01 12.77
CA SER A 35 -28.07 -17.84 13.38
C SER A 35 -27.27 -16.96 12.43
N GLY A 36 -27.09 -15.70 12.80
CA GLY A 36 -26.10 -14.83 12.16
C GLY A 36 -24.72 -15.51 12.20
N PRO A 37 -23.79 -15.09 11.34
CA PRO A 37 -22.46 -15.69 11.29
C PRO A 37 -21.84 -15.69 12.69
N SER A 38 -21.33 -16.86 13.10
CA SER A 38 -20.63 -17.05 14.37
C SER A 38 -19.45 -16.07 14.41
N THR A 39 -19.39 -15.23 15.45
CA THR A 39 -18.20 -14.41 15.69
C THR A 39 -17.05 -15.36 16.01
N ALA A 40 -16.05 -15.43 15.14
CA ALA A 40 -14.84 -16.20 15.41
C ALA A 40 -14.10 -15.53 16.59
N ARG A 41 -13.73 -16.33 17.60
CA ARG A 41 -12.96 -15.83 18.75
C ARG A 41 -11.48 -15.63 18.42
N SER A 42 -10.93 -16.36 17.44
CA SER A 42 -9.56 -16.24 16.97
C SER A 42 -9.52 -16.45 15.46
N LEU A 43 -8.75 -15.62 14.75
CA LEU A 43 -8.48 -15.76 13.32
C LEU A 43 -7.00 -16.02 13.09
N THR A 44 -6.69 -16.91 12.15
CA THR A 44 -5.33 -17.14 11.67
C THR A 44 -5.16 -16.53 10.29
N ILE A 45 -4.32 -15.49 10.18
CA ILE A 45 -4.07 -14.73 8.94
C ILE A 45 -2.60 -14.88 8.57
N ALA A 46 -2.28 -15.39 7.39
CA ALA A 46 -0.88 -15.47 6.97
C ALA A 46 -0.30 -14.08 6.73
N ALA A 47 0.73 -13.71 7.50
CA ALA A 47 1.56 -12.54 7.20
C ALA A 47 2.45 -12.84 5.99
N SER A 48 2.52 -11.89 5.06
CA SER A 48 3.23 -12.05 3.78
C SER A 48 4.76 -11.98 3.90
N LYS A 49 5.26 -11.42 4.98
CA LYS A 49 6.69 -11.25 5.28
C LYS A 49 6.90 -11.09 6.79
N ASP A 50 8.13 -11.27 7.22
CA ASP A 50 8.57 -10.85 8.55
C ASP A 50 8.94 -9.36 8.52
N SER A 51 8.17 -8.53 9.21
CA SER A 51 8.38 -7.07 9.34
C SER A 51 9.01 -6.67 10.67
N GLY A 52 9.56 -7.63 11.43
CA GLY A 52 10.11 -7.38 12.75
C GLY A 52 9.03 -7.00 13.78
N PRO A 53 9.38 -6.31 14.85
CA PRO A 53 8.45 -5.95 15.93
C PRO A 53 7.47 -4.82 15.58
N LEU A 54 7.21 -4.55 14.31
CA LEU A 54 6.30 -3.52 13.78
C LEU A 54 6.66 -2.09 14.23
N ASN A 55 7.94 -1.79 14.29
CA ASN A 55 8.43 -0.44 14.55
C ASN A 55 8.19 0.46 13.33
N ILE A 56 7.32 1.47 13.47
CA ILE A 56 6.95 2.40 12.38
C ILE A 56 8.13 3.25 11.84
N PHE A 57 9.25 3.31 12.53
CA PHE A 57 10.48 4.00 12.08
C PHE A 57 11.47 3.07 11.39
N ALA A 58 11.37 1.74 11.57
CA ALA A 58 12.39 0.78 11.12
C ALA A 58 12.37 0.47 9.62
N GLY A 59 11.41 0.97 8.87
CA GLY A 59 11.38 0.74 7.42
C GLY A 59 10.01 0.66 6.81
N GLN A 60 9.69 -0.44 6.15
CA GLN A 60 8.41 -0.57 5.45
C GLN A 60 7.28 -0.75 6.47
N THR A 61 6.34 0.17 6.43
CA THR A 61 5.09 0.02 7.15
C THR A 61 4.36 -1.20 6.60
N ASP A 62 3.94 -2.01 7.52
CA ASP A 62 3.10 -3.15 7.27
C ASP A 62 1.64 -2.76 7.54
N GLN A 63 0.70 -3.38 6.85
CA GLN A 63 -0.74 -3.20 7.12
C GLN A 63 -1.08 -3.55 8.58
N MET A 64 -0.32 -4.45 9.20
CA MET A 64 -0.47 -4.78 10.62
C MET A 64 -0.29 -3.58 11.57
N THR A 65 0.46 -2.53 11.17
CA THR A 65 0.59 -1.31 11.99
C THR A 65 -0.73 -0.55 12.11
N GLU A 66 -1.63 -0.69 11.13
CA GLU A 66 -2.98 -0.11 11.16
C GLU A 66 -3.90 -0.76 12.20
N LEU A 67 -3.53 -1.95 12.70
CA LEU A 67 -4.22 -2.62 13.81
C LEU A 67 -3.80 -2.08 15.17
N ILE A 68 -2.62 -1.45 15.25
CA ILE A 68 -1.99 -1.00 16.49
C ILE A 68 -2.14 0.51 16.69
N TYR A 69 -1.93 1.29 15.63
CA TYR A 69 -1.90 2.75 15.69
C TYR A 69 -3.12 3.37 15.02
N ASP A 70 -3.62 4.42 15.65
CA ASP A 70 -4.63 5.28 15.03
C ASP A 70 -4.02 6.62 14.60
N LYS A 71 -4.78 7.30 13.78
CA LYS A 71 -4.49 8.59 13.15
C LYS A 71 -5.57 9.58 13.57
N LEU A 72 -5.35 10.87 13.31
CA LEU A 72 -6.39 11.88 13.62
C LEU A 72 -7.62 11.69 12.73
N LEU A 73 -7.42 11.37 11.46
CA LEU A 73 -8.48 10.93 10.55
C LEU A 73 -8.22 9.49 10.11
N SER A 74 -9.23 8.77 9.70
CA SER A 74 -9.12 7.40 9.19
C SER A 74 -9.67 7.30 7.77
N PRO A 75 -8.99 6.60 6.84
CA PRO A 75 -9.60 6.20 5.58
C PRO A 75 -10.88 5.42 5.84
N SER A 76 -11.87 5.59 4.97
CA SER A 76 -13.15 4.90 5.05
C SER A 76 -13.34 3.99 3.84
N PRO A 77 -13.90 2.78 4.00
CA PRO A 77 -14.30 1.95 2.86
C PRO A 77 -15.55 2.46 2.13
N TYR A 78 -16.24 3.47 2.68
CA TYR A 78 -17.55 3.91 2.20
C TYR A 78 -17.56 5.29 1.58
N VAL A 79 -16.59 6.13 1.91
CA VAL A 79 -16.47 7.51 1.40
C VAL A 79 -15.01 7.78 1.01
N SER A 80 -14.84 8.61 -0.02
CA SER A 80 -13.49 8.97 -0.53
C SER A 80 -12.70 9.84 0.44
N ASP A 81 -13.40 10.68 1.23
CA ASP A 81 -12.75 11.56 2.18
C ASP A 81 -12.49 10.83 3.51
N PRO A 82 -11.31 11.03 4.12
CA PRO A 82 -11.03 10.48 5.44
C PRO A 82 -12.02 11.01 6.48
N GLN A 83 -12.40 10.14 7.43
CA GLN A 83 -13.37 10.46 8.48
C GLN A 83 -12.67 10.81 9.80
N PRO A 84 -13.26 11.66 10.67
CA PRO A 84 -12.77 11.87 12.02
C PRO A 84 -12.57 10.55 12.76
N TRP A 85 -11.42 10.41 13.47
CA TRP A 85 -11.06 9.19 14.19
C TRP A 85 -10.57 9.47 15.61
N LEU A 86 -9.24 9.72 15.83
CA LEU A 86 -8.79 10.31 17.08
C LEU A 86 -9.21 11.78 17.21
N ALA A 87 -9.42 12.46 16.08
CA ALA A 87 -10.11 13.73 16.06
C ALA A 87 -11.63 13.54 16.07
N THR A 88 -12.34 14.48 16.68
CA THR A 88 -13.81 14.61 16.61
C THR A 88 -14.22 15.63 15.54
N ASP A 89 -13.38 16.63 15.29
CA ASP A 89 -13.58 17.64 14.25
C ASP A 89 -12.24 18.18 13.75
N VAL A 90 -12.17 18.50 12.45
CA VAL A 90 -10.99 19.05 11.79
C VAL A 90 -11.41 20.20 10.89
N ARG A 91 -10.86 21.39 11.13
CA ARG A 91 -11.25 22.63 10.44
C ARG A 91 -10.07 23.38 9.90
N GLN A 92 -10.11 23.71 8.61
CA GLN A 92 -9.20 24.70 8.04
C GLN A 92 -9.73 26.11 8.35
N VAL A 93 -9.06 26.84 9.24
CA VAL A 93 -9.49 28.19 9.67
C VAL A 93 -8.86 29.30 8.85
N SER A 94 -7.77 29.01 8.13
CA SER A 94 -7.17 29.87 7.12
C SER A 94 -6.40 29.02 6.11
N ALA A 95 -5.86 29.63 5.06
CA ALA A 95 -5.06 28.90 4.07
C ALA A 95 -3.88 28.12 4.69
N THR A 96 -3.33 28.59 5.81
CA THR A 96 -2.16 28.01 6.47
C THR A 96 -2.45 27.47 7.87
N THR A 97 -3.69 27.49 8.36
CA THR A 97 -3.98 27.13 9.75
C THR A 97 -5.13 26.16 9.83
N TRP A 98 -4.93 25.10 10.59
CA TRP A 98 -5.94 24.10 10.92
C TRP A 98 -6.12 23.99 12.43
N GLU A 99 -7.36 23.74 12.85
CA GLU A 99 -7.71 23.40 14.22
C GLU A 99 -8.35 22.01 14.25
N VAL A 100 -7.95 21.22 15.24
CA VAL A 100 -8.36 19.84 15.41
C VAL A 100 -8.85 19.66 16.84
N ASP A 101 -10.11 19.24 17.01
CA ASP A 101 -10.67 18.85 18.28
C ASP A 101 -10.52 17.33 18.45
N LEU A 102 -10.00 16.90 19.58
CA LEU A 102 -9.68 15.50 19.86
C LEU A 102 -10.76 14.82 20.69
N ARG A 103 -10.77 13.50 20.68
CA ARG A 103 -11.54 12.68 21.60
C ARG A 103 -10.96 12.78 23.00
N ASP A 104 -11.81 12.62 24.01
CA ASP A 104 -11.45 12.60 25.45
C ASP A 104 -11.67 11.22 26.09
N ASP A 105 -12.05 10.21 25.29
CA ASP A 105 -12.37 8.85 25.73
C ASP A 105 -11.38 7.79 25.19
N VAL A 106 -10.18 8.22 24.77
CA VAL A 106 -9.15 7.33 24.21
C VAL A 106 -8.07 7.06 25.24
N THR A 107 -7.66 5.79 25.33
CA THR A 107 -6.49 5.37 26.12
C THR A 107 -5.49 4.61 25.24
N TRP A 108 -4.22 4.74 25.58
CA TRP A 108 -3.16 3.89 25.04
C TRP A 108 -3.30 2.45 25.54
N HIS A 109 -2.72 1.48 24.83
CA HIS A 109 -2.78 0.05 25.21
C HIS A 109 -2.27 -0.28 26.61
N ASP A 110 -1.47 0.60 27.21
CA ASP A 110 -0.98 0.48 28.60
C ASP A 110 -1.82 1.24 29.63
N GLY A 111 -2.94 1.84 29.19
CA GLY A 111 -3.92 2.50 30.04
C GLY A 111 -3.67 3.99 30.31
N GLU A 112 -2.60 4.59 29.80
CA GLU A 112 -2.41 6.04 29.87
C GLU A 112 -3.39 6.76 28.94
N ALA A 113 -3.82 7.99 29.30
CA ALA A 113 -4.76 8.76 28.51
C ALA A 113 -4.09 9.35 27.25
N PHE A 114 -4.80 9.35 26.12
CA PHE A 114 -4.43 10.09 24.92
C PHE A 114 -4.80 11.57 25.05
N THR A 115 -3.89 12.48 24.72
CA THR A 115 -4.07 13.92 24.85
C THR A 115 -3.49 14.70 23.66
N ALA A 116 -3.72 16.03 23.64
CA ALA A 116 -3.12 16.92 22.66
C ALA A 116 -1.58 16.93 22.69
N ASP A 117 -0.98 16.66 23.88
CA ASP A 117 0.47 16.60 24.01
C ASP A 117 1.06 15.44 23.20
N ASP A 118 0.39 14.28 23.12
CA ASP A 118 0.81 13.16 22.27
C ASP A 118 0.80 13.54 20.78
N VAL A 119 -0.20 14.31 20.34
CA VAL A 119 -0.27 14.80 18.96
C VAL A 119 0.91 15.76 18.68
N VAL A 120 1.10 16.76 19.52
CA VAL A 120 2.21 17.74 19.40
C VAL A 120 3.55 17.00 19.41
N PHE A 121 3.73 16.07 20.36
CA PHE A 121 4.93 15.24 20.45
C PHE A 121 5.16 14.42 19.18
N SER A 122 4.13 13.77 18.64
CA SER A 122 4.24 12.93 17.44
C SER A 122 4.80 13.70 16.26
N PHE A 123 4.28 14.90 15.99
CA PHE A 123 4.75 15.74 14.89
C PHE A 123 6.19 16.23 15.11
N HIS A 124 6.52 16.65 16.32
CA HIS A 124 7.90 17.06 16.65
C HIS A 124 8.89 15.90 16.56
N TYR A 125 8.51 14.73 17.05
CA TYR A 125 9.34 13.53 16.99
C TYR A 125 9.58 13.06 15.56
N MET A 126 8.52 13.03 14.73
CA MET A 126 8.63 12.70 13.30
C MET A 126 9.52 13.70 12.55
N HIS A 127 9.46 14.98 12.92
CA HIS A 127 10.34 16.01 12.35
C HIS A 127 11.83 15.77 12.67
N ALA A 128 12.14 15.27 13.85
CA ALA A 128 13.49 15.00 14.31
C ALA A 128 14.00 13.60 13.91
N ALA A 129 13.12 12.68 13.59
CA ALA A 129 13.45 11.29 13.26
C ALA A 129 14.18 11.17 11.91
N PRO A 130 15.01 10.11 11.71
CA PRO A 130 15.62 9.84 10.41
C PRO A 130 14.56 9.64 9.32
N THR A 131 14.85 10.13 8.12
CA THR A 131 13.95 9.99 6.97
C THR A 131 13.33 8.59 6.86
N GLY A 132 12.04 8.53 6.84
CA GLY A 132 11.22 7.32 6.79
C GLY A 132 9.86 7.60 6.13
N ARG A 133 8.96 6.60 6.22
CA ARG A 133 7.64 6.65 5.57
C ARG A 133 6.83 7.90 5.92
N TYR A 134 6.83 8.31 7.18
CA TYR A 134 5.94 9.39 7.65
C TYR A 134 6.62 10.75 7.75
N THR A 135 7.95 10.82 7.70
CA THR A 135 8.68 12.08 7.95
C THR A 135 8.47 13.15 6.87
N HIS A 136 8.04 12.77 5.67
CA HIS A 136 7.71 13.73 4.62
C HIS A 136 6.46 14.55 4.95
N HIS A 137 5.51 14.01 5.69
CA HIS A 137 4.29 14.69 6.13
C HIS A 137 4.54 15.89 7.07
N VAL A 138 5.73 15.97 7.65
CA VAL A 138 6.09 17.05 8.58
C VAL A 138 7.22 17.93 8.05
N ASN A 139 8.07 17.39 7.16
CA ASN A 139 9.32 18.03 6.75
C ASN A 139 9.30 18.61 5.34
N ASP A 140 8.27 18.30 4.54
CA ASP A 140 8.31 18.59 3.12
C ASP A 140 6.98 19.11 2.56
N THR A 141 5.98 18.25 2.47
CA THR A 141 4.72 18.56 1.79
C THR A 141 3.56 17.90 2.56
N PRO A 142 2.85 18.69 3.39
CA PRO A 142 3.05 20.11 3.68
C PRO A 142 4.29 20.38 4.55
N SER A 143 4.81 21.61 4.52
CA SER A 143 5.79 22.07 5.50
C SER A 143 5.05 22.67 6.69
N ILE A 144 5.11 21.99 7.83
CA ILE A 144 4.42 22.39 9.06
C ILE A 144 5.40 23.22 9.90
N SER A 145 5.04 24.47 10.17
CA SER A 145 5.89 25.38 10.95
C SER A 145 5.69 25.25 12.44
N THR A 146 4.44 25.06 12.91
CA THR A 146 4.15 24.80 14.32
C THR A 146 2.99 23.83 14.50
N VAL A 147 3.06 23.06 15.58
CA VAL A 147 1.96 22.26 16.12
C VAL A 147 1.89 22.57 17.60
N ASP A 148 0.79 23.15 18.05
CA ASP A 148 0.63 23.62 19.44
C ASP A 148 -0.65 23.06 20.04
N ALA A 149 -0.58 22.54 21.27
CA ALA A 149 -1.77 22.27 22.07
C ALA A 149 -2.45 23.58 22.46
N VAL A 150 -3.72 23.73 22.11
CA VAL A 150 -4.53 24.88 22.51
C VAL A 150 -5.09 24.65 23.93
N ASP A 151 -5.49 23.42 24.19
CA ASP A 151 -5.88 22.88 25.49
C ASP A 151 -5.66 21.35 25.47
N GLU A 152 -6.15 20.63 26.48
CA GLU A 152 -5.96 19.18 26.63
C GLU A 152 -6.50 18.34 25.45
N ASN A 153 -7.55 18.85 24.76
CA ASN A 153 -8.24 18.15 23.70
C ASN A 153 -8.30 18.95 22.38
N SER A 154 -7.43 19.93 22.19
CA SER A 154 -7.43 20.76 20.98
C SER A 154 -6.01 21.08 20.52
N VAL A 155 -5.75 20.90 19.22
CA VAL A 155 -4.45 21.16 18.60
C VAL A 155 -4.59 22.12 17.44
N ARG A 156 -3.64 23.04 17.32
CA ARG A 156 -3.51 23.94 16.17
C ARG A 156 -2.27 23.63 15.37
N PHE A 157 -2.46 23.50 14.06
CA PHE A 157 -1.40 23.33 13.07
C PHE A 157 -1.24 24.62 12.27
N VAL A 158 0.00 25.05 12.05
CA VAL A 158 0.35 26.16 11.16
C VAL A 158 1.37 25.68 10.14
N CYS A 159 1.10 25.91 8.86
CA CYS A 159 1.98 25.59 7.75
C CYS A 159 2.77 26.83 7.28
N ASP A 160 3.92 26.60 6.66
CA ASP A 160 4.76 27.68 6.07
C ASP A 160 4.11 28.29 4.83
N TYR A 161 3.25 27.56 4.15
CA TYR A 161 2.47 27.97 2.98
C TYR A 161 1.06 27.36 3.05
N SER A 162 0.19 27.72 2.10
CA SER A 162 -1.16 27.15 2.04
C SER A 162 -1.11 25.61 2.00
N CYS A 163 -1.86 24.95 2.88
CA CYS A 163 -1.83 23.49 3.06
C CYS A 163 -3.24 22.86 3.16
N PRO A 164 -4.09 22.99 2.14
CA PRO A 164 -5.41 22.37 2.17
C PRO A 164 -5.35 20.83 2.26
N GLU A 165 -4.24 20.21 1.88
CA GLU A 165 -3.98 18.78 1.97
C GLU A 165 -3.65 18.29 3.38
N LEU A 166 -3.40 19.16 4.36
CA LEU A 166 -3.04 18.73 5.71
C LEU A 166 -4.10 17.76 6.27
N GLY A 167 -5.39 18.15 6.22
CA GLY A 167 -6.48 17.30 6.69
C GLY A 167 -6.57 15.97 5.95
N PRO A 168 -6.92 15.98 4.65
CA PRO A 168 -7.19 14.74 3.92
C PRO A 168 -5.98 13.83 3.71
N VAL A 169 -4.75 14.35 3.77
CA VAL A 169 -3.54 13.55 3.54
C VAL A 169 -2.78 13.32 4.84
N THR A 170 -2.21 14.36 5.43
CA THR A 170 -1.30 14.22 6.57
C THR A 170 -1.99 13.66 7.81
N LEU A 171 -3.15 14.21 8.19
CA LEU A 171 -3.88 13.77 9.38
C LEU A 171 -4.54 12.40 9.20
N ALA A 172 -4.66 11.92 7.96
CA ALA A 172 -5.19 10.61 7.62
C ALA A 172 -4.11 9.54 7.42
N ASP A 173 -2.85 9.92 7.34
CA ASP A 173 -1.75 8.95 7.12
C ASP A 173 -0.74 8.90 8.28
N LEU A 174 -0.51 9.99 8.99
CA LEU A 174 0.48 10.02 10.07
C LEU A 174 -0.09 9.40 11.36
N PRO A 175 0.49 8.27 11.85
CA PRO A 175 0.08 7.66 13.11
C PRO A 175 0.51 8.51 14.30
N ILE A 176 -0.32 8.56 15.33
CA ILE A 176 0.03 9.21 16.59
C ILE A 176 0.75 8.21 17.48
N ILE A 177 1.82 8.68 18.16
CA ILE A 177 2.67 7.87 19.03
C ILE A 177 2.63 8.38 20.47
N PRO A 178 2.74 7.50 21.49
CA PRO A 178 2.66 7.90 22.90
C PRO A 178 3.92 8.65 23.34
N GLU A 179 3.73 9.89 23.82
CA GLU A 179 4.82 10.72 24.34
C GLU A 179 5.55 10.01 25.50
N HIS A 180 4.78 9.43 26.45
CA HIS A 180 5.33 8.80 27.64
C HIS A 180 6.26 7.59 27.33
N VAL A 181 6.18 7.02 26.14
CA VAL A 181 7.07 5.97 25.64
C VAL A 181 8.22 6.55 24.84
N TRP A 182 7.91 7.30 23.78
CA TRP A 182 8.90 7.74 22.79
C TRP A 182 9.76 8.92 23.25
N SER A 183 9.34 9.70 24.26
CA SER A 183 10.20 10.73 24.86
C SER A 183 11.48 10.18 25.53
N LYS A 184 11.52 8.87 25.77
CA LYS A 184 12.68 8.16 26.33
C LYS A 184 13.68 7.69 25.27
N VAL A 185 13.32 7.79 24.00
CA VAL A 185 14.10 7.33 22.84
C VAL A 185 14.60 8.55 22.07
N ASP A 186 15.91 8.64 21.86
CA ASP A 186 16.47 9.66 20.96
C ASP A 186 15.89 9.44 19.54
N PRO A 187 15.31 10.45 18.89
CA PRO A 187 14.79 10.29 17.54
C PRO A 187 15.79 9.68 16.55
N ALA A 188 17.09 9.96 16.69
CA ALA A 188 18.13 9.36 15.84
C ALA A 188 18.22 7.84 15.98
N GLU A 189 17.81 7.28 17.13
CA GLU A 189 17.83 5.85 17.44
C GLU A 189 16.45 5.18 17.22
N ALA A 190 15.44 5.92 16.77
CA ALA A 190 14.07 5.42 16.62
C ALA A 190 13.98 4.10 15.83
N LYS A 191 14.80 3.95 14.78
CA LYS A 191 14.83 2.73 13.94
C LYS A 191 15.37 1.49 14.66
N ALA A 192 16.08 1.65 15.77
CA ALA A 192 16.70 0.56 16.50
C ALA A 192 15.82 -0.01 17.62
N VAL A 193 14.65 0.59 17.88
CA VAL A 193 13.70 0.11 18.90
C VAL A 193 13.13 -1.25 18.48
N THR A 194 13.21 -2.22 19.40
CA THR A 194 12.73 -3.59 19.21
C THR A 194 11.63 -3.99 20.19
N ASP A 195 11.24 -3.09 21.09
CA ASP A 195 10.13 -3.30 22.00
C ASP A 195 8.80 -3.41 21.21
N LEU A 196 7.85 -4.17 21.76
CA LEU A 196 6.52 -4.26 21.16
C LEU A 196 5.83 -2.88 21.20
N PRO A 197 5.16 -2.50 20.12
CA PRO A 197 4.57 -1.18 20.00
C PRO A 197 3.37 -0.99 20.93
N ILE A 198 3.24 0.22 21.48
CA ILE A 198 2.06 0.70 22.21
C ILE A 198 1.35 1.69 21.30
N GLY A 199 0.08 1.45 21.04
CA GLY A 199 -0.79 2.29 20.23
C GLY A 199 -2.14 2.51 20.89
N THR A 200 -3.08 3.08 20.15
CA THR A 200 -4.48 3.26 20.57
C THR A 200 -5.43 2.33 19.84
N GLY A 201 -4.92 1.53 18.90
CA GLY A 201 -5.68 0.77 17.93
C GLY A 201 -6.52 -0.39 18.48
N PRO A 202 -7.31 -1.04 17.59
CA PRO A 202 -8.24 -2.11 18.00
C PRO A 202 -7.53 -3.39 18.50
N PHE A 203 -6.23 -3.56 18.24
CA PHE A 203 -5.47 -4.72 18.67
C PHE A 203 -4.15 -4.34 19.31
N VAL A 204 -3.78 -5.10 20.34
CA VAL A 204 -2.50 -5.02 21.04
C VAL A 204 -1.59 -6.13 20.53
N LEU A 205 -0.40 -5.81 20.03
CA LEU A 205 0.61 -6.82 19.71
C LEU A 205 1.20 -7.34 21.03
N VAL A 206 0.89 -8.58 21.38
CA VAL A 206 1.30 -9.18 22.67
C VAL A 206 2.48 -10.15 22.53
N ASP A 207 2.74 -10.66 21.33
CA ASP A 207 3.89 -11.54 21.09
C ASP A 207 4.35 -11.44 19.63
N TYR A 208 5.66 -11.48 19.44
CA TYR A 208 6.31 -11.55 18.16
C TYR A 208 7.61 -12.35 18.23
N SER A 209 7.78 -13.23 17.27
CA SER A 209 9.11 -13.78 16.97
C SER A 209 9.25 -14.13 15.48
N PRO A 210 10.47 -14.13 14.92
CA PRO A 210 10.68 -14.50 13.51
C PRO A 210 10.22 -15.93 13.14
N THR A 211 10.05 -16.79 14.15
CA THR A 211 9.65 -18.20 13.95
C THR A 211 8.16 -18.47 14.11
N SER A 212 7.47 -17.72 14.98
CA SER A 212 6.03 -17.88 15.26
C SER A 212 5.17 -16.83 14.54
N GLY A 213 5.77 -15.75 14.07
CA GLY A 213 5.04 -14.60 13.56
C GLY A 213 4.50 -13.72 14.67
N TYR A 214 3.28 -13.21 14.52
CA TYR A 214 2.66 -12.21 15.39
C TYR A 214 1.44 -12.76 16.08
N ARG A 215 1.19 -12.29 17.31
CA ARG A 215 -0.04 -12.57 18.06
C ARG A 215 -0.58 -11.26 18.62
N PHE A 216 -1.80 -10.96 18.24
CA PHE A 216 -2.54 -9.79 18.68
C PHE A 216 -3.71 -10.21 19.54
N GLU A 217 -4.00 -9.43 20.57
CA GLU A 217 -5.22 -9.53 21.39
C GLU A 217 -6.08 -8.28 21.16
N ALA A 218 -7.40 -8.46 21.15
CA ALA A 218 -8.33 -7.36 20.99
C ALA A 218 -8.18 -6.34 22.12
N ASN A 219 -8.17 -5.05 21.78
CA ASN A 219 -8.29 -3.97 22.74
C ASN A 219 -9.76 -3.87 23.18
N ALA A 220 -10.08 -4.37 24.37
CA ALA A 220 -11.43 -4.39 24.88
C ALA A 220 -12.02 -2.99 25.15
N ASP A 221 -11.12 -2.02 25.39
CA ASP A 221 -11.45 -0.63 25.69
C ASP A 221 -11.29 0.28 24.46
N TYR A 222 -11.29 -0.31 23.24
CA TYR A 222 -11.14 0.46 22.01
C TYR A 222 -12.28 1.47 21.85
N PHE A 223 -11.95 2.72 21.64
CA PHE A 223 -12.93 3.83 21.62
C PHE A 223 -14.00 3.72 20.50
N ALA A 224 -13.68 3.03 19.39
CA ALA A 224 -14.63 2.76 18.31
C ALA A 224 -15.42 1.43 18.53
N GLY A 225 -15.36 0.88 19.74
CA GLY A 225 -16.04 -0.37 20.12
C GLY A 225 -15.10 -1.58 20.11
N THR A 226 -15.39 -2.52 21.01
CA THR A 226 -14.59 -3.75 21.14
C THR A 226 -14.59 -4.54 19.83
N PRO A 227 -13.41 -4.94 19.31
CA PRO A 227 -13.32 -5.76 18.11
C PRO A 227 -14.18 -7.03 18.17
N THR A 228 -14.71 -7.44 17.01
CA THR A 228 -15.56 -8.64 16.88
C THR A 228 -14.78 -9.96 16.97
N VAL A 229 -13.45 -9.90 16.99
CA VAL A 229 -12.52 -11.01 17.10
C VAL A 229 -11.63 -10.79 18.32
N ASP A 230 -11.47 -11.82 19.15
CA ASP A 230 -10.69 -11.72 20.40
C ASP A 230 -9.17 -11.76 20.15
N GLU A 231 -8.73 -12.49 19.12
CA GLU A 231 -7.31 -12.74 18.85
C GLU A 231 -7.03 -12.86 17.35
N LEU A 232 -5.90 -12.30 16.91
CA LEU A 232 -5.32 -12.55 15.59
C LEU A 232 -3.99 -13.28 15.75
N VAL A 233 -3.85 -14.43 15.11
CA VAL A 233 -2.59 -15.16 15.01
C VAL A 233 -2.08 -15.03 13.58
N MET A 234 -0.90 -14.45 13.41
CA MET A 234 -0.38 -14.14 12.07
C MET A 234 0.98 -14.84 11.85
N PRO A 235 0.98 -16.14 11.47
CA PRO A 235 2.20 -16.83 11.08
C PRO A 235 2.78 -16.22 9.79
N VAL A 236 4.10 -16.10 9.72
CA VAL A 236 4.77 -15.63 8.51
C VAL A 236 4.82 -16.76 7.48
N ILE A 237 4.16 -16.59 6.34
CA ILE A 237 4.18 -17.52 5.21
C ILE A 237 4.55 -16.73 3.95
N GLU A 238 5.84 -16.62 3.66
CA GLU A 238 6.34 -15.82 2.55
C GLU A 238 6.03 -16.42 1.18
N ASP A 239 6.03 -17.75 1.09
CA ASP A 239 5.71 -18.46 -0.17
C ASP A 239 4.23 -18.35 -0.51
N ILE A 240 3.92 -17.74 -1.65
CA ILE A 240 2.55 -17.47 -2.10
C ILE A 240 1.75 -18.77 -2.27
N ALA A 241 2.35 -19.80 -2.86
CA ALA A 241 1.66 -21.06 -3.10
C ALA A 241 1.38 -21.83 -1.79
N ALA A 242 2.30 -21.73 -0.81
CA ALA A 242 2.10 -22.29 0.52
C ALA A 242 0.97 -21.56 1.27
N ALA A 243 0.92 -20.22 1.22
CA ALA A 243 -0.13 -19.44 1.87
C ALA A 243 -1.53 -19.81 1.31
N PHE A 244 -1.71 -19.82 -0.01
CA PHE A 244 -3.01 -20.16 -0.60
C PHE A 244 -3.34 -21.65 -0.55
N THR A 245 -2.36 -22.55 -0.39
CA THR A 245 -2.60 -23.95 -0.03
C THR A 245 -3.11 -24.07 1.40
N ALA A 246 -2.52 -23.33 2.34
CA ALA A 246 -2.96 -23.29 3.73
C ALA A 246 -4.40 -22.73 3.84
N LEU A 247 -4.74 -21.68 3.09
CA LEU A 247 -6.09 -21.13 3.01
C LEU A 247 -7.09 -22.16 2.46
N SER A 248 -6.76 -22.83 1.35
CA SER A 248 -7.61 -23.85 0.73
C SER A 248 -7.84 -25.06 1.65
N SER A 249 -6.88 -25.40 2.50
CA SER A 249 -6.99 -26.52 3.46
C SER A 249 -7.62 -26.13 4.79
N GLY A 250 -7.94 -24.85 5.02
CA GLY A 250 -8.49 -24.36 6.29
C GLY A 250 -7.48 -24.28 7.43
N GLN A 251 -6.18 -24.20 7.11
CA GLN A 251 -5.13 -23.96 8.12
C GLN A 251 -5.00 -22.49 8.50
N ILE A 252 -5.43 -21.60 7.61
CA ILE A 252 -5.55 -20.16 7.84
C ILE A 252 -6.90 -19.68 7.35
N ASP A 253 -7.38 -18.55 7.90
CA ASP A 253 -8.67 -17.94 7.57
C ASP A 253 -8.57 -16.90 6.47
N ALA A 254 -7.42 -16.22 6.36
CA ALA A 254 -7.11 -15.26 5.31
C ALA A 254 -5.59 -15.16 5.09
N ALA A 255 -5.18 -14.46 4.06
CA ALA A 255 -3.79 -14.07 3.86
C ALA A 255 -3.69 -12.54 3.71
N ASP A 256 -2.64 -11.95 4.28
CA ASP A 256 -2.32 -10.52 4.14
C ASP A 256 -1.63 -10.27 2.79
N ARG A 257 -2.26 -10.72 1.74
CA ARG A 257 -1.87 -10.50 0.33
C ARG A 257 -2.98 -10.87 -0.65
N ALA A 258 -2.96 -10.25 -1.81
CA ALA A 258 -3.85 -10.60 -2.92
C ALA A 258 -3.50 -11.95 -3.55
N LEU A 259 -4.49 -12.58 -4.19
CA LEU A 259 -4.29 -13.72 -5.09
C LEU A 259 -3.41 -13.31 -6.27
N THR A 260 -2.59 -14.24 -6.75
CA THR A 260 -2.01 -14.05 -8.09
C THR A 260 -3.08 -14.28 -9.17
N PRO A 261 -2.97 -13.64 -10.34
CA PRO A 261 -3.99 -13.72 -11.39
C PRO A 261 -4.40 -15.16 -11.75
N GLU A 262 -3.46 -16.10 -11.74
CA GLU A 262 -3.71 -17.51 -12.09
C GLU A 262 -4.57 -18.25 -11.05
N LEU A 263 -4.69 -17.72 -9.84
CA LEU A 263 -5.46 -18.36 -8.77
C LEU A 263 -6.89 -17.82 -8.70
N VAL A 264 -7.19 -16.68 -9.30
CA VAL A 264 -8.48 -15.98 -9.15
C VAL A 264 -9.66 -16.88 -9.52
N ASP A 265 -9.67 -17.47 -10.72
CA ASP A 265 -10.75 -18.32 -11.20
C ASP A 265 -10.99 -19.52 -10.28
N ARG A 266 -9.90 -20.14 -9.79
CA ARG A 266 -9.98 -21.29 -8.89
C ARG A 266 -10.60 -20.93 -7.55
N PHE A 267 -10.24 -19.79 -6.98
CA PHE A 267 -10.72 -19.37 -5.67
C PHE A 267 -12.14 -18.82 -5.75
N THR A 268 -12.46 -18.05 -6.78
CA THR A 268 -13.82 -17.55 -7.04
C THR A 268 -14.84 -18.68 -7.30
N ALA A 269 -14.41 -19.80 -7.88
CA ALA A 269 -15.26 -20.97 -8.09
C ALA A 269 -15.45 -21.85 -6.83
N SER A 270 -14.75 -21.56 -5.73
CA SER A 270 -14.85 -22.34 -4.47
C SER A 270 -16.05 -21.88 -3.65
N ASN A 271 -16.80 -22.83 -3.08
CA ASN A 271 -17.91 -22.50 -2.17
C ASN A 271 -17.45 -22.13 -0.76
N ASP A 272 -16.25 -22.55 -0.35
CA ASP A 272 -15.71 -22.36 1.00
C ASP A 272 -14.85 -21.08 1.12
N ILE A 273 -14.56 -20.43 -0.01
CA ILE A 273 -13.71 -19.25 -0.09
C ILE A 273 -14.54 -18.05 -0.57
N GLY A 274 -14.49 -16.97 0.20
CA GLY A 274 -14.92 -15.65 -0.25
C GLY A 274 -13.78 -14.94 -0.97
N VAL A 275 -14.11 -14.14 -1.97
CA VAL A 275 -13.16 -13.29 -2.69
C VAL A 275 -13.73 -11.88 -2.78
N ILE A 276 -12.96 -10.90 -2.35
CA ILE A 276 -13.27 -9.48 -2.50
C ILE A 276 -12.32 -8.89 -3.53
N THR A 277 -12.86 -8.18 -4.51
CA THR A 277 -12.07 -7.41 -5.48
C THR A 277 -11.75 -6.05 -4.91
N VAL A 278 -10.49 -5.68 -4.97
CA VAL A 278 -9.94 -4.40 -4.47
C VAL A 278 -9.31 -3.67 -5.65
N ALA A 279 -9.49 -2.36 -5.73
CA ALA A 279 -8.76 -1.51 -6.65
C ALA A 279 -7.48 -1.00 -5.95
N PRO A 280 -6.32 -1.64 -6.15
CA PRO A 280 -5.10 -1.19 -5.52
C PRO A 280 -4.61 0.07 -6.19
N LEU A 281 -3.90 0.90 -5.43
CA LEU A 281 -3.18 2.05 -6.00
C LEU A 281 -1.77 1.67 -6.49
N SER A 282 -1.31 0.46 -6.17
CA SER A 282 -0.04 -0.09 -6.63
C SER A 282 -0.15 -0.63 -8.05
N TYR A 283 0.87 -0.39 -8.86
CA TYR A 283 0.90 -0.86 -10.24
C TYR A 283 2.33 -1.10 -10.74
N PRO A 284 2.55 -2.04 -11.68
CA PRO A 284 3.83 -2.22 -12.33
C PRO A 284 4.17 -1.03 -13.23
N GLU A 285 5.42 -0.59 -13.13
CA GLU A 285 5.97 0.53 -13.91
C GLU A 285 7.34 0.19 -14.51
N LEU A 286 7.65 0.82 -15.63
CA LEU A 286 8.99 0.88 -16.19
C LEU A 286 9.64 2.20 -15.79
N LYS A 287 10.66 2.17 -14.91
CA LYS A 287 11.50 3.33 -14.59
C LYS A 287 12.55 3.53 -15.65
N LEU A 288 12.74 4.79 -16.04
CA LEU A 288 13.77 5.24 -16.97
C LEU A 288 14.84 6.01 -16.20
N ASN A 289 16.11 5.67 -16.38
CA ASN A 289 17.18 6.39 -15.68
C ASN A 289 17.49 7.73 -16.34
N PHE A 290 16.63 8.70 -16.12
CA PHE A 290 16.74 10.03 -16.73
C PHE A 290 17.97 10.86 -16.27
N THR A 291 18.83 10.31 -15.41
CA THR A 291 20.12 10.91 -15.03
C THR A 291 21.24 10.63 -16.04
N ARG A 292 20.98 9.78 -17.04
CA ARG A 292 21.95 9.32 -18.02
C ARG A 292 21.45 9.55 -19.44
N GLU A 293 22.37 9.86 -20.35
CA GLU A 293 22.05 9.84 -21.78
C GLU A 293 21.82 8.40 -22.26
N PRO A 294 20.88 8.20 -23.20
CA PRO A 294 19.99 9.20 -23.82
C PRO A 294 18.70 9.46 -23.03
N PHE A 295 18.48 8.76 -21.93
CA PHE A 295 17.27 8.88 -21.09
C PHE A 295 17.13 10.27 -20.43
N ALA A 296 18.19 11.09 -20.39
CA ALA A 296 18.12 12.50 -19.98
C ALA A 296 17.25 13.32 -20.93
N GLN A 297 17.12 12.92 -22.20
CA GLN A 297 16.35 13.63 -23.22
C GLN A 297 14.85 13.28 -23.10
N ALA A 298 13.99 14.27 -22.90
CA ALA A 298 12.55 14.06 -22.73
C ALA A 298 11.90 13.37 -23.94
N ASP A 299 12.27 13.79 -25.16
CA ASP A 299 11.72 13.18 -26.39
C ASP A 299 12.14 11.72 -26.58
N PHE A 300 13.31 11.32 -26.07
CA PHE A 300 13.71 9.91 -26.07
C PHE A 300 12.80 9.07 -25.15
N ARG A 301 12.54 9.58 -23.94
CA ARG A 301 11.64 8.90 -23.00
C ARG A 301 10.18 8.89 -23.51
N ALA A 302 9.74 9.99 -24.16
CA ALA A 302 8.42 10.03 -24.79
C ALA A 302 8.28 9.03 -25.92
N ALA A 303 9.34 8.79 -26.71
CA ALA A 303 9.33 7.74 -27.73
C ALA A 303 9.16 6.35 -27.13
N LEU A 304 9.88 6.03 -26.05
CA LEU A 304 9.70 4.76 -25.33
C LEU A 304 8.27 4.62 -24.78
N ASN A 305 7.70 5.69 -24.23
CA ASN A 305 6.34 5.68 -23.70
C ASN A 305 5.27 5.39 -24.76
N LEU A 306 5.45 5.90 -25.98
CA LEU A 306 4.56 5.65 -27.11
C LEU A 306 4.70 4.23 -27.69
N ALA A 307 5.84 3.59 -27.48
CA ALA A 307 6.12 2.24 -28.00
C ALA A 307 5.62 1.11 -27.08
N VAL A 308 5.08 1.40 -25.89
CA VAL A 308 4.59 0.37 -24.97
C VAL A 308 3.17 -0.05 -25.31
N ASP A 309 2.98 -1.33 -25.69
CA ASP A 309 1.67 -1.96 -25.88
C ASP A 309 1.08 -2.39 -24.52
N ARG A 310 0.30 -1.47 -23.92
CA ARG A 310 -0.29 -1.67 -22.59
C ARG A 310 -1.45 -2.66 -22.60
N ASP A 311 -2.16 -2.78 -23.71
CA ASP A 311 -3.23 -3.77 -23.85
C ASP A 311 -2.62 -5.18 -23.87
N GLN A 312 -1.52 -5.39 -24.62
CA GLN A 312 -0.81 -6.67 -24.62
C GLN A 312 -0.25 -7.00 -23.23
N LEU A 313 0.33 -6.01 -22.51
CA LEU A 313 0.83 -6.22 -21.17
C LEU A 313 -0.26 -6.64 -20.20
N LEU A 314 -1.42 -5.98 -20.23
CA LEU A 314 -2.58 -6.38 -19.42
C LEU A 314 -3.07 -7.78 -19.79
N ASP A 315 -3.22 -8.09 -21.06
CA ASP A 315 -3.76 -9.39 -21.52
C ASP A 315 -2.81 -10.54 -21.15
N VAL A 316 -1.49 -10.35 -21.32
CA VAL A 316 -0.50 -11.44 -21.16
C VAL A 316 0.01 -11.56 -19.72
N VAL A 317 0.25 -10.44 -19.03
CA VAL A 317 0.81 -10.44 -17.67
C VAL A 317 -0.29 -10.34 -16.63
N GLY A 318 -1.25 -9.44 -16.82
CA GLY A 318 -2.40 -9.26 -15.95
C GLY A 318 -3.55 -10.25 -16.20
N LEU A 319 -3.45 -11.11 -17.22
CA LEU A 319 -4.50 -12.05 -17.66
C LEU A 319 -5.86 -11.37 -17.89
N GLY A 320 -5.84 -10.13 -18.36
CA GLY A 320 -7.02 -9.29 -18.57
C GLY A 320 -7.67 -8.76 -17.29
N GLN A 321 -7.06 -8.95 -16.13
CA GLN A 321 -7.58 -8.50 -14.83
C GLN A 321 -7.03 -7.12 -14.50
N GLY A 322 -7.85 -6.09 -14.71
CA GLY A 322 -7.47 -4.71 -14.48
C GLY A 322 -7.70 -3.80 -15.67
N ARG A 323 -6.88 -2.76 -15.79
CA ARG A 323 -6.96 -1.74 -16.85
C ARG A 323 -5.59 -1.47 -17.46
N PRO A 324 -5.48 -1.13 -18.76
CA PRO A 324 -4.23 -0.68 -19.36
C PRO A 324 -3.66 0.54 -18.62
N GLY A 325 -2.34 0.66 -18.56
CA GLY A 325 -1.66 1.80 -17.98
C GLY A 325 -1.98 3.10 -18.73
N THR A 326 -2.11 4.19 -17.99
CA THR A 326 -2.21 5.54 -18.56
C THR A 326 -0.83 6.22 -18.56
N GLN A 327 -0.76 7.45 -19.01
CA GLN A 327 0.48 8.23 -18.96
C GLN A 327 0.95 8.57 -17.55
N GLY A 328 0.00 8.65 -16.60
CA GLY A 328 0.26 9.24 -15.29
C GLY A 328 1.13 8.38 -14.39
N TYR A 329 2.00 9.02 -13.63
CA TYR A 329 2.60 8.47 -12.43
C TYR A 329 1.54 8.20 -11.34
N VAL A 330 0.40 8.86 -11.45
CA VAL A 330 -0.70 8.83 -10.50
C VAL A 330 -1.72 7.79 -10.95
N HIS A 331 -2.16 6.94 -10.01
CA HIS A 331 -3.23 5.96 -10.29
C HIS A 331 -4.52 6.67 -10.70
N PRO A 332 -5.26 6.19 -11.72
CA PRO A 332 -6.45 6.88 -12.23
C PRO A 332 -7.60 7.00 -11.21
N ASP A 333 -7.64 6.17 -10.18
CA ASP A 333 -8.64 6.24 -9.11
C ASP A 333 -8.22 7.16 -7.95
N ALA A 334 -7.00 7.75 -8.00
CA ALA A 334 -6.62 8.73 -7.02
C ALA A 334 -7.46 10.01 -7.18
N PRO A 335 -7.89 10.67 -6.09
CA PRO A 335 -8.76 11.85 -6.15
C PRO A 335 -8.21 13.02 -6.97
N PHE A 336 -6.88 13.07 -7.14
CA PHE A 336 -6.16 14.12 -7.87
C PHE A 336 -5.65 13.67 -9.24
N ALA A 337 -6.09 12.48 -9.72
CA ALA A 337 -5.70 11.99 -11.04
C ALA A 337 -6.16 12.94 -12.16
N ASP A 338 -5.36 13.03 -13.22
CA ASP A 338 -5.80 13.68 -14.46
C ASP A 338 -6.73 12.73 -15.21
N PRO A 339 -8.04 13.04 -15.32
CA PRO A 339 -9.01 12.15 -15.96
C PRO A 339 -8.79 11.98 -17.46
N ASP A 340 -8.04 12.90 -18.07
CA ASP A 340 -7.73 12.90 -19.50
C ASP A 340 -6.37 12.23 -19.79
N ALA A 341 -5.68 11.71 -18.76
CA ALA A 341 -4.40 11.04 -18.92
C ALA A 341 -4.57 9.78 -19.78
N SER A 342 -3.93 9.77 -20.94
CA SER A 342 -3.84 8.60 -21.81
C SER A 342 -2.60 8.66 -22.69
N THR A 343 -2.00 7.51 -23.00
CA THR A 343 -0.94 7.40 -24.00
C THR A 343 -1.36 6.37 -25.04
N PRO A 344 -1.53 6.76 -26.30
CA PRO A 344 -1.74 5.78 -27.35
C PRO A 344 -0.49 4.91 -27.55
N TYR A 345 -0.67 3.67 -27.95
CA TYR A 345 0.38 2.89 -28.58
C TYR A 345 0.57 3.40 -30.00
N ASP A 346 1.72 4.01 -30.29
CA ASP A 346 1.99 4.68 -31.58
C ASP A 346 3.48 4.60 -31.92
N THR A 347 3.86 3.49 -32.54
CA THR A 347 5.25 3.24 -32.96
C THR A 347 5.71 4.16 -34.10
N GLU A 348 4.78 4.68 -34.92
CA GLU A 348 5.10 5.66 -35.97
C GLU A 348 5.53 7.00 -35.34
N GLN A 349 4.77 7.49 -34.37
CA GLN A 349 5.11 8.71 -33.65
C GLN A 349 6.38 8.52 -32.80
N ALA A 350 6.57 7.36 -32.16
CA ALA A 350 7.78 7.01 -31.42
C ALA A 350 9.03 7.07 -32.33
N THR A 351 8.93 6.44 -33.51
CA THR A 351 9.98 6.47 -34.55
C THR A 351 10.28 7.90 -34.99
N ALA A 352 9.26 8.72 -35.25
CA ALA A 352 9.45 10.10 -35.66
C ALA A 352 10.15 10.96 -34.58
N LEU A 353 9.93 10.67 -33.28
CA LEU A 353 10.67 11.29 -32.18
C LEU A 353 12.16 10.92 -32.23
N LEU A 354 12.47 9.62 -32.38
CA LEU A 354 13.84 9.13 -32.47
C LEU A 354 14.57 9.69 -33.69
N ASP A 355 13.90 9.79 -34.84
CA ASP A 355 14.46 10.39 -36.06
C ASP A 355 14.84 11.86 -35.84
N ARG A 356 13.99 12.65 -35.14
CA ARG A 356 14.29 14.05 -34.79
C ARG A 356 15.50 14.20 -33.87
N LEU A 357 15.71 13.21 -33.00
CA LEU A 357 16.89 13.14 -32.12
C LEU A 357 18.15 12.65 -32.87
N GLY A 358 18.03 12.24 -34.15
CA GLY A 358 19.12 11.75 -34.99
C GLY A 358 19.46 10.28 -34.77
N TRP A 359 18.59 9.52 -34.11
CA TRP A 359 18.69 8.09 -34.00
C TRP A 359 18.19 7.45 -35.32
N THR A 360 19.06 6.75 -36.04
CA THR A 360 18.73 6.14 -37.34
C THR A 360 19.46 4.80 -37.49
N ASP A 361 18.77 3.80 -38.01
CA ASP A 361 19.40 2.54 -38.42
C ASP A 361 20.22 2.80 -39.74
N ARG A 362 21.54 2.83 -39.62
CA ARG A 362 22.43 3.22 -40.71
C ARG A 362 23.01 2.02 -41.45
N ASP A 363 23.16 0.91 -40.77
CA ASP A 363 23.75 -0.30 -41.34
C ASP A 363 22.72 -1.36 -41.72
N GLY A 364 21.44 -1.16 -41.34
CA GLY A 364 20.28 -1.97 -41.69
C GLY A 364 20.17 -3.24 -40.85
N ASP A 365 20.73 -3.28 -39.65
CA ASP A 365 20.67 -4.42 -38.75
C ASP A 365 19.40 -4.44 -37.88
N GLY A 366 18.57 -3.38 -37.95
CA GLY A 366 17.33 -3.20 -37.19
C GLY A 366 17.51 -2.44 -35.89
N THR A 367 18.73 -2.10 -35.50
CA THR A 367 19.07 -1.29 -34.32
C THR A 367 19.44 0.12 -34.77
N ARG A 368 18.90 1.13 -34.12
CA ARG A 368 19.24 2.54 -34.41
C ARG A 368 20.57 2.92 -33.78
N GLU A 369 21.34 3.77 -34.46
CA GLU A 369 22.51 4.44 -33.89
C GLU A 369 22.22 5.90 -33.59
N ASN A 370 22.88 6.41 -32.54
CA ASN A 370 22.88 7.83 -32.21
C ASN A 370 23.72 8.64 -33.25
N PRO A 371 23.72 9.98 -33.20
CA PRO A 371 24.53 10.80 -34.10
C PRO A 371 26.04 10.48 -34.10
N ALA A 372 26.56 9.90 -33.02
CA ALA A 372 27.97 9.48 -32.91
C ALA A 372 28.23 8.08 -33.50
N GLY A 373 27.19 7.35 -33.90
CA GLY A 373 27.29 5.99 -34.44
C GLY A 373 27.29 4.88 -33.38
N GLU A 374 26.83 5.18 -32.16
CA GLU A 374 26.70 4.18 -31.08
C GLU A 374 25.31 3.55 -31.13
N PRO A 375 25.19 2.21 -31.06
CA PRO A 375 23.91 1.53 -31.16
C PRO A 375 23.01 1.80 -29.94
N ALA A 376 21.69 1.84 -30.17
CA ALA A 376 20.66 1.96 -29.15
C ALA A 376 20.48 0.64 -28.39
N THR A 377 21.47 0.28 -27.58
CA THR A 377 21.50 -0.97 -26.81
C THR A 377 21.51 -0.68 -25.32
N PHE A 378 20.49 -1.18 -24.59
CA PHE A 378 20.27 -0.88 -23.17
C PHE A 378 19.94 -2.12 -22.36
N THR A 379 20.07 -2.02 -21.04
CA THR A 379 19.71 -3.08 -20.09
C THR A 379 18.41 -2.73 -19.36
N MET A 380 17.60 -3.75 -19.08
CA MET A 380 16.36 -3.63 -18.32
C MET A 380 16.44 -4.54 -17.08
N ALA A 381 16.67 -3.95 -15.91
CA ALA A 381 16.75 -4.66 -14.64
C ALA A 381 15.37 -5.11 -14.17
N VAL A 382 15.29 -6.34 -13.66
CA VAL A 382 14.07 -6.90 -13.05
C VAL A 382 14.44 -7.69 -11.80
N ASN A 383 13.50 -7.81 -10.84
CA ASN A 383 13.64 -8.79 -9.78
C ASN A 383 13.38 -10.19 -10.37
N GLY A 384 14.42 -11.01 -10.46
CA GLY A 384 14.35 -12.34 -11.06
C GLY A 384 13.45 -13.34 -10.31
N GLY A 385 13.11 -13.02 -9.05
CA GLY A 385 12.11 -13.77 -8.26
C GLY A 385 10.66 -13.37 -8.55
N ASN A 386 10.42 -12.31 -9.33
CA ASN A 386 9.09 -11.83 -9.68
C ASN A 386 8.76 -12.17 -11.14
N ALA A 387 8.12 -13.30 -11.38
CA ALA A 387 7.80 -13.79 -12.71
C ALA A 387 6.95 -12.80 -13.55
N PRO A 388 5.93 -12.11 -13.03
CA PRO A 388 5.21 -11.06 -13.74
C PRO A 388 6.12 -9.91 -14.21
N GLN A 389 7.06 -9.44 -13.38
CA GLN A 389 8.01 -8.40 -13.79
C GLN A 389 8.95 -8.87 -14.91
N VAL A 390 9.43 -10.11 -14.82
CA VAL A 390 10.27 -10.70 -15.88
C VAL A 390 9.50 -10.78 -17.19
N ARG A 391 8.24 -11.26 -17.13
CA ARG A 391 7.40 -11.38 -18.33
C ARG A 391 7.05 -10.02 -18.94
N ALA A 392 6.74 -9.02 -18.12
CA ALA A 392 6.52 -7.66 -18.60
C ALA A 392 7.76 -7.10 -19.30
N ALA A 393 8.95 -7.31 -18.73
CA ALA A 393 10.20 -6.86 -19.34
C ALA A 393 10.48 -7.55 -20.69
N GLU A 394 10.16 -8.84 -20.84
CA GLU A 394 10.30 -9.56 -22.12
C GLU A 394 9.42 -8.95 -23.22
N LEU A 395 8.16 -8.60 -22.90
CA LEU A 395 7.26 -7.92 -23.84
C LEU A 395 7.77 -6.52 -24.20
N LEU A 396 8.24 -5.76 -23.22
CA LEU A 396 8.82 -4.44 -23.47
C LEU A 396 10.07 -4.50 -24.38
N VAL A 397 10.85 -5.58 -24.32
CA VAL A 397 11.97 -5.80 -25.26
C VAL A 397 11.44 -5.97 -26.69
N GLU A 398 10.34 -6.71 -26.87
CA GLU A 398 9.70 -6.88 -28.17
C GLU A 398 9.16 -5.53 -28.69
N ASP A 399 8.43 -4.77 -27.85
CA ASP A 399 7.90 -3.45 -28.18
C ASP A 399 9.00 -2.45 -28.60
N PHE A 400 10.10 -2.40 -27.86
CA PHE A 400 11.19 -1.48 -28.16
C PHE A 400 11.98 -1.87 -29.43
N ALA A 401 12.03 -3.16 -29.74
CA ALA A 401 12.65 -3.62 -30.98
C ALA A 401 11.88 -3.11 -32.23
N GLU A 402 10.55 -2.92 -32.15
CA GLU A 402 9.75 -2.37 -33.24
C GLU A 402 10.15 -0.93 -33.62
N ILE A 403 10.69 -0.17 -32.68
CA ILE A 403 11.18 1.20 -32.90
C ILE A 403 12.70 1.28 -33.06
N GLY A 404 13.38 0.12 -33.18
CA GLY A 404 14.84 0.04 -33.39
C GLY A 404 15.67 0.26 -32.11
N ILE A 405 15.11 0.01 -30.94
CA ILE A 405 15.81 0.06 -29.65
C ILE A 405 16.05 -1.36 -29.16
N ALA A 406 17.30 -1.79 -29.05
CA ALA A 406 17.66 -3.08 -28.49
C ALA A 406 17.72 -3.02 -26.97
N ALA A 407 16.92 -3.83 -26.29
CA ALA A 407 16.94 -3.96 -24.83
C ALA A 407 17.24 -5.39 -24.41
N ALA A 408 17.91 -5.58 -23.27
CA ALA A 408 18.21 -6.88 -22.72
C ALA A 408 17.74 -6.98 -21.26
N VAL A 409 16.90 -7.98 -20.95
CA VAL A 409 16.45 -8.24 -19.60
C VAL A 409 17.62 -8.71 -18.73
N THR A 410 17.79 -8.11 -17.56
CA THR A 410 18.83 -8.43 -16.59
C THR A 410 18.15 -8.82 -15.27
N PRO A 411 17.88 -10.12 -15.03
CA PRO A 411 17.33 -10.59 -13.77
C PRO A 411 18.36 -10.45 -12.64
N LEU A 412 17.93 -9.83 -11.54
CA LEU A 412 18.73 -9.62 -10.33
C LEU A 412 18.05 -10.33 -9.15
N ASP A 413 18.82 -10.75 -8.15
CA ASP A 413 18.26 -11.11 -6.84
C ASP A 413 17.70 -9.86 -6.13
N SER A 414 16.84 -10.06 -5.13
CA SER A 414 16.15 -8.94 -4.46
C SER A 414 17.10 -7.91 -3.83
N GLY A 415 18.23 -8.34 -3.28
CA GLY A 415 19.23 -7.44 -2.70
C GLY A 415 19.93 -6.61 -3.78
N SER A 416 20.42 -7.26 -4.84
CA SER A 416 21.03 -6.60 -5.99
C SER A 416 20.07 -5.67 -6.72
N PHE A 417 18.78 -6.05 -6.81
CA PHE A 417 17.73 -5.22 -7.41
C PHE A 417 17.50 -3.94 -6.58
N SER A 418 17.39 -4.06 -5.26
CA SER A 418 17.26 -2.92 -4.35
C SER A 418 18.47 -2.00 -4.42
N ASP A 419 19.68 -2.57 -4.47
CA ASP A 419 20.93 -1.83 -4.65
C ASP A 419 20.98 -1.08 -5.98
N ALA A 420 20.61 -1.73 -7.09
CA ALA A 420 20.56 -1.11 -8.41
C ALA A 420 19.57 0.06 -8.44
N SER A 421 18.40 -0.10 -7.82
CA SER A 421 17.40 0.97 -7.68
C SER A 421 17.94 2.15 -6.87
N SER A 422 18.54 1.89 -5.71
CA SER A 422 19.04 2.94 -4.80
C SER A 422 20.26 3.68 -5.37
N LYS A 423 21.18 2.93 -5.99
CA LYS A 423 22.43 3.47 -6.58
C LYS A 423 22.26 3.93 -8.04
N LYS A 424 21.07 3.71 -8.65
CA LYS A 424 20.74 4.07 -10.04
C LYS A 424 21.72 3.50 -11.07
N THR A 425 22.07 2.24 -10.89
CA THR A 425 23.02 1.53 -11.77
C THR A 425 22.33 0.75 -12.89
N TYR A 426 21.10 1.15 -13.27
CA TYR A 426 20.31 0.61 -14.38
C TYR A 426 20.18 1.62 -15.51
N ASP A 427 19.79 1.17 -16.70
CA ASP A 427 19.29 2.02 -17.80
C ASP A 427 17.75 2.13 -17.70
N MET A 428 17.11 0.98 -17.63
CA MET A 428 15.67 0.80 -17.41
C MET A 428 15.45 -0.22 -16.27
N MET A 429 14.30 -0.13 -15.57
CA MET A 429 13.98 -1.05 -14.48
C MET A 429 12.47 -1.28 -14.41
N VAL A 430 12.01 -2.52 -14.52
CA VAL A 430 10.61 -2.86 -14.22
C VAL A 430 10.46 -3.07 -12.73
N THR A 431 9.57 -2.30 -12.11
CA THR A 431 9.31 -2.33 -10.67
C THR A 431 7.82 -2.11 -10.38
N THR A 432 7.47 -2.00 -9.12
CA THR A 432 6.11 -1.66 -8.69
C THR A 432 6.13 -0.26 -8.09
N ASN A 433 5.22 0.59 -8.52
CA ASN A 433 4.88 1.83 -7.83
C ASN A 433 3.85 1.51 -6.75
N SER A 434 4.13 1.91 -5.53
CA SER A 434 3.24 1.75 -4.38
C SER A 434 3.08 3.10 -3.71
N PRO A 435 2.06 3.89 -4.07
CA PRO A 435 1.78 5.15 -3.41
C PRO A 435 1.43 4.91 -1.94
N HIS A 436 1.75 5.91 -1.11
CA HIS A 436 1.53 5.83 0.33
C HIS A 436 0.12 6.25 0.65
N ALA A 437 -0.90 5.90 0.79
CA ALA A 437 -2.27 6.33 1.02
C ALA A 437 -3.03 6.74 -0.26
N VAL A 438 -4.32 6.58 -0.21
CA VAL A 438 -5.24 6.79 -1.34
C VAL A 438 -5.21 8.24 -1.86
N ALA A 439 -4.96 9.19 -0.98
CA ALA A 439 -4.99 10.62 -1.29
C ALA A 439 -3.61 11.30 -1.24
N ASP A 440 -2.51 10.53 -1.14
CA ASP A 440 -1.17 11.13 -1.01
C ASP A 440 -0.63 11.61 -2.36
N SER A 441 -0.89 12.89 -2.66
CA SER A 441 -0.31 13.60 -3.81
C SER A 441 1.18 13.93 -3.63
N THR A 442 1.69 13.86 -2.41
CA THR A 442 3.01 14.40 -2.06
C THR A 442 4.15 13.56 -2.60
N GLN A 443 3.98 12.25 -2.69
CA GLN A 443 4.99 11.36 -3.27
C GLN A 443 5.31 11.70 -4.73
N PHE A 444 4.30 12.05 -5.53
CA PHE A 444 4.49 12.47 -6.91
C PHE A 444 5.33 13.77 -6.98
N ILE A 445 4.97 14.75 -6.15
CA ILE A 445 5.70 16.03 -6.07
C ILE A 445 7.15 15.80 -5.65
N MET A 446 7.36 15.08 -4.56
CA MET A 446 8.69 14.81 -4.03
C MET A 446 9.58 14.07 -5.02
N SER A 447 9.01 13.19 -5.82
CA SER A 447 9.77 12.42 -6.80
C SER A 447 10.26 13.25 -8.00
N HIS A 448 9.68 14.44 -8.24
CA HIS A 448 9.89 15.17 -9.49
C HIS A 448 10.41 16.61 -9.35
N ARG A 449 10.34 17.23 -8.16
CA ARG A 449 10.88 18.58 -7.97
C ARG A 449 12.42 18.59 -7.86
N SER A 450 13.05 19.69 -8.22
CA SER A 450 14.49 19.91 -8.03
C SER A 450 14.87 19.82 -6.55
N GLY A 451 16.08 19.31 -6.27
CA GLY A 451 16.54 19.11 -4.89
C GLY A 451 15.84 18.01 -4.13
N ASN A 452 15.16 17.11 -4.83
CA ASN A 452 14.42 16.01 -4.27
C ASN A 452 15.23 15.19 -3.26
N LEU A 453 14.73 15.14 -2.02
CA LEU A 453 15.31 14.40 -0.91
C LEU A 453 15.45 12.89 -1.18
N TRP A 454 14.63 12.35 -2.07
CA TRP A 454 14.54 10.92 -2.24
C TRP A 454 15.59 10.33 -3.18
N LYS A 455 16.03 11.04 -4.23
CA LYS A 455 16.91 10.32 -5.20
C LYS A 455 17.74 11.17 -6.17
N HIS A 456 17.50 12.46 -6.34
CA HIS A 456 18.17 13.21 -7.41
C HIS A 456 18.53 14.65 -7.01
N PRO A 457 19.42 14.86 -6.03
CA PRO A 457 19.76 16.20 -5.56
C PRO A 457 20.40 17.09 -6.64
N ASP A 458 20.96 16.48 -7.68
CA ASP A 458 21.72 17.18 -8.73
C ASP A 458 20.89 17.48 -9.98
N ILE A 459 19.60 17.06 -10.02
CA ILE A 459 18.75 17.31 -11.18
C ILE A 459 17.86 18.51 -10.93
N ALA A 460 18.00 19.51 -11.80
CA ALA A 460 17.08 20.63 -11.87
C ALA A 460 15.92 20.31 -12.82
N TYR A 461 14.71 20.58 -12.37
CA TYR A 461 13.48 20.42 -13.15
C TYR A 461 12.65 21.71 -13.08
N PRO A 462 13.15 22.82 -13.65
CA PRO A 462 12.59 24.17 -13.43
C PRO A 462 11.14 24.31 -13.87
N GLU A 463 10.71 23.57 -14.90
CA GLU A 463 9.31 23.59 -15.34
C GLU A 463 8.38 22.95 -14.30
N PHE A 464 8.81 21.87 -13.67
CA PHE A 464 8.07 21.24 -12.59
C PHE A 464 8.07 22.11 -11.33
N ASP A 465 9.22 22.71 -10.99
CA ASP A 465 9.34 23.63 -9.85
C ASP A 465 8.38 24.82 -9.96
N ALA A 466 8.21 25.38 -11.16
CA ALA A 466 7.26 26.47 -11.39
C ALA A 466 5.80 26.02 -11.16
N LEU A 467 5.44 24.80 -11.55
CA LEU A 467 4.12 24.21 -11.27
C LEU A 467 3.95 23.89 -9.78
N TYR A 468 5.00 23.43 -9.12
CA TYR A 468 5.01 23.21 -7.68
C TYR A 468 4.82 24.53 -6.91
N ASP A 469 5.47 25.63 -7.34
CA ASP A 469 5.27 26.94 -6.72
C ASP A 469 3.83 27.45 -6.93
N ALA A 470 3.24 27.22 -8.10
CA ALA A 470 1.82 27.51 -8.33
C ALA A 470 0.90 26.64 -7.45
N TRP A 471 1.22 25.37 -7.30
CA TRP A 471 0.52 24.44 -6.42
C TRP A 471 0.53 24.91 -4.96
N LYS A 472 1.70 25.31 -4.42
CA LYS A 472 1.81 25.88 -3.06
C LYS A 472 0.98 27.16 -2.84
N ALA A 473 0.74 27.92 -3.89
CA ALA A 473 -0.04 29.15 -3.83
C ALA A 473 -1.57 28.94 -3.85
N THR A 474 -2.05 27.72 -4.08
CA THR A 474 -3.49 27.42 -4.07
C THR A 474 -4.04 27.43 -2.64
N GLU A 475 -5.30 27.84 -2.46
CA GLU A 475 -5.93 28.00 -1.15
C GLU A 475 -7.04 26.97 -0.89
N THR A 476 -7.47 26.23 -1.90
CA THR A 476 -8.55 25.25 -1.82
C THR A 476 -8.11 23.89 -2.34
N ASN A 477 -8.76 22.83 -1.90
CA ASN A 477 -8.46 21.47 -2.35
C ASN A 477 -8.70 21.31 -3.85
N ASP A 478 -9.78 21.85 -4.41
CA ASP A 478 -10.07 21.79 -5.86
C ASP A 478 -8.97 22.47 -6.70
N ALA A 479 -8.50 23.64 -6.27
CA ALA A 479 -7.39 24.33 -6.94
C ALA A 479 -6.08 23.54 -6.81
N ARG A 480 -5.90 22.85 -5.68
CA ARG A 480 -4.76 21.98 -5.42
C ARG A 480 -4.77 20.76 -6.36
N ILE A 481 -5.91 20.13 -6.53
CA ILE A 481 -6.11 19.02 -7.48
C ILE A 481 -5.83 19.49 -8.92
N ALA A 482 -6.39 20.61 -9.34
CA ALA A 482 -6.15 21.14 -10.69
C ALA A 482 -4.66 21.44 -10.96
N ALA A 483 -3.95 22.02 -9.99
CA ALA A 483 -2.52 22.26 -10.11
C ALA A 483 -1.70 20.94 -10.16
N MET A 484 -2.16 19.90 -9.44
CA MET A 484 -1.58 18.57 -9.51
C MET A 484 -1.76 17.94 -10.90
N GLN A 485 -2.94 18.10 -11.50
CA GLN A 485 -3.21 17.62 -12.87
C GLN A 485 -2.32 18.34 -13.90
N ASP A 486 -2.00 19.61 -13.70
CA ASP A 486 -1.05 20.33 -14.57
C ASP A 486 0.39 19.78 -14.45
N MET A 487 0.81 19.38 -13.24
CA MET A 487 2.08 18.68 -13.07
C MET A 487 2.06 17.30 -13.75
N GLN A 488 0.96 16.55 -13.69
CA GLN A 488 0.80 15.28 -14.39
C GLN A 488 0.87 15.46 -15.91
N LYS A 489 0.26 16.51 -16.47
CA LYS A 489 0.38 16.82 -17.90
C LYS A 489 1.82 17.12 -18.32
N LEU A 490 2.61 17.78 -17.46
CA LEU A 490 4.04 17.96 -17.71
C LEU A 490 4.77 16.62 -17.68
N PHE A 491 4.53 15.80 -16.65
CA PHE A 491 5.12 14.48 -16.52
C PHE A 491 4.82 13.59 -17.73
N ASN A 492 3.60 13.64 -18.25
CA ASN A 492 3.20 12.87 -19.42
C ASN A 492 3.96 13.24 -20.70
N ARG A 493 4.36 14.50 -20.82
CA ARG A 493 5.24 14.96 -21.93
C ARG A 493 6.71 14.58 -21.70
N GLN A 494 7.12 14.39 -20.48
CA GLN A 494 8.51 14.13 -20.07
C GLN A 494 8.60 12.97 -19.07
N PRO A 495 8.08 11.78 -19.40
CA PRO A 495 7.93 10.70 -18.45
C PRO A 495 9.28 10.26 -17.88
N THR A 496 9.36 10.05 -16.56
CA THR A 496 10.50 9.43 -15.88
C THR A 496 10.22 7.97 -15.53
N ALA A 497 8.93 7.61 -15.56
CA ALA A 497 8.43 6.25 -15.43
C ALA A 497 7.19 6.08 -16.32
N ILE A 498 6.88 4.84 -16.67
CA ILE A 498 5.78 4.47 -17.56
C ILE A 498 4.93 3.45 -16.81
N ALA A 499 3.67 3.79 -16.52
CA ALA A 499 2.71 2.83 -15.98
C ALA A 499 2.39 1.77 -17.03
N LEU A 500 2.50 0.49 -16.66
CA LEU A 500 2.32 -0.62 -17.58
C LEU A 500 0.86 -1.05 -17.65
N TYR A 501 0.25 -1.37 -16.52
CA TYR A 501 -1.18 -1.63 -16.34
C TYR A 501 -1.56 -1.42 -14.88
N TYR A 502 -2.85 -1.28 -14.60
CA TYR A 502 -3.41 -1.20 -13.25
C TYR A 502 -4.14 -2.51 -12.97
N PRO A 503 -3.56 -3.41 -12.16
CA PRO A 503 -4.19 -4.70 -11.86
C PRO A 503 -5.40 -4.50 -10.95
N ASP A 504 -6.41 -5.36 -11.08
CA ASP A 504 -7.33 -5.61 -9.97
C ASP A 504 -6.66 -6.54 -8.97
N GLU A 505 -6.90 -6.33 -7.68
CA GLU A 505 -6.47 -7.25 -6.62
C GLU A 505 -7.66 -8.03 -6.07
N TYR A 506 -7.44 -9.31 -5.82
CA TYR A 506 -8.44 -10.23 -5.31
C TYR A 506 -7.97 -10.79 -3.98
N TRP A 507 -8.70 -10.49 -2.92
CA TRP A 507 -8.37 -10.92 -1.58
C TRP A 507 -9.26 -12.09 -1.18
N ALA A 508 -8.64 -13.22 -0.82
CA ALA A 508 -9.33 -14.45 -0.52
C ALA A 508 -9.32 -14.76 0.97
N PHE A 509 -10.45 -15.26 1.46
CA PHE A 509 -10.64 -15.63 2.86
C PHE A 509 -11.61 -16.82 3.00
N ARG A 510 -11.58 -17.51 4.15
CA ARG A 510 -12.54 -18.54 4.48
C ARG A 510 -13.92 -17.93 4.75
N ALA A 511 -14.91 -18.29 3.93
CA ALA A 511 -16.27 -17.76 4.04
C ALA A 511 -17.05 -18.34 5.23
N ASP A 512 -16.61 -19.49 5.75
CA ASP A 512 -17.26 -20.22 6.85
C ASP A 512 -16.72 -19.88 8.25
N THR A 513 -15.63 -19.10 8.36
CA THR A 513 -15.00 -18.79 9.65
C THR A 513 -15.32 -17.37 10.13
N PHE A 514 -15.28 -16.38 9.24
CA PHE A 514 -15.51 -14.98 9.57
C PHE A 514 -16.19 -14.24 8.42
N GLY A 515 -17.26 -13.48 8.75
CA GLY A 515 -18.05 -12.74 7.77
C GLY A 515 -17.84 -11.23 7.76
N GLY A 516 -16.92 -10.71 8.58
CA GLY A 516 -16.70 -9.27 8.77
C GLY A 516 -15.67 -8.64 7.83
N TRP A 517 -15.19 -9.37 6.83
CA TRP A 517 -14.18 -8.83 5.90
C TRP A 517 -14.72 -7.67 5.09
N ILE A 518 -14.00 -6.56 5.15
CA ILE A 518 -14.33 -5.31 4.46
C ILE A 518 -13.09 -4.85 3.70
N GLU A 519 -13.27 -4.56 2.41
CA GLU A 519 -12.23 -3.88 1.64
C GLU A 519 -12.04 -2.46 2.16
N THR A 520 -10.79 -2.11 2.45
CA THR A 520 -10.41 -0.72 2.75
C THR A 520 -9.42 -0.27 1.69
N PRO A 521 -9.75 0.78 0.91
CA PRO A 521 -8.91 1.22 -0.20
C PRO A 521 -7.46 1.46 0.20
N GLY A 522 -6.53 0.81 -0.52
CA GLY A 522 -5.09 0.87 -0.24
C GLY A 522 -4.59 -0.06 0.89
N TYR A 523 -5.49 -0.74 1.62
CA TYR A 523 -5.15 -1.60 2.77
C TYR A 523 -5.64 -3.04 2.63
N GLY A 524 -6.42 -3.37 1.59
CA GLY A 524 -7.01 -4.70 1.42
C GLY A 524 -8.06 -5.01 2.48
N ILE A 525 -8.09 -6.27 2.95
CA ILE A 525 -9.09 -6.74 3.93
C ILE A 525 -8.56 -6.86 5.35
N VAL A 526 -7.24 -6.84 5.57
CA VAL A 526 -6.63 -6.93 6.90
C VAL A 526 -6.44 -5.53 7.46
N HIS A 527 -7.55 -4.89 7.78
CA HIS A 527 -7.59 -3.52 8.30
C HIS A 527 -8.62 -3.41 9.42
N LYS A 528 -8.53 -2.39 10.27
CA LYS A 528 -9.43 -2.20 11.43
C LYS A 528 -10.92 -2.34 11.08
N TRP A 529 -11.36 -1.84 9.91
CA TRP A 529 -12.76 -1.89 9.47
C TRP A 529 -13.33 -3.30 9.40
N SER A 530 -12.54 -4.32 9.08
CA SER A 530 -12.97 -5.71 9.07
C SER A 530 -13.31 -6.26 10.46
N PHE A 531 -12.82 -5.61 11.51
CA PHE A 531 -12.95 -6.13 12.89
C PHE A 531 -13.83 -5.25 13.79
N LEU A 532 -14.31 -4.11 13.29
CA LEU A 532 -15.17 -3.22 14.05
C LEU A 532 -16.57 -3.83 14.29
N PRO A 533 -17.28 -3.42 15.37
CA PRO A 533 -18.67 -3.78 15.59
C PRO A 533 -19.59 -3.38 14.43
N ALA A 534 -20.62 -4.18 14.18
CA ALA A 534 -21.51 -3.99 13.03
C ALA A 534 -22.23 -2.63 13.05
N ASP A 535 -22.59 -2.11 14.21
CA ASP A 535 -23.23 -0.82 14.37
C ASP A 535 -22.31 0.36 13.99
N VAL A 536 -21.01 0.24 14.23
CA VAL A 536 -20.00 1.23 13.80
C VAL A 536 -19.86 1.21 12.28
N VAL A 537 -19.76 0.02 11.70
CA VAL A 537 -19.67 -0.20 10.25
C VAL A 537 -20.94 0.32 9.55
N GLU A 538 -22.12 0.01 10.08
CA GLU A 538 -23.41 0.47 9.53
C GLU A 538 -23.55 2.00 9.62
N ALA A 539 -23.09 2.62 10.72
CA ALA A 539 -23.12 4.07 10.87
C ALA A 539 -22.20 4.77 9.86
N ALA A 540 -21.02 4.20 9.59
CA ALA A 540 -20.11 4.71 8.56
C ALA A 540 -20.67 4.53 7.14
N ASN A 541 -21.26 3.37 6.85
CA ASN A 541 -21.90 3.09 5.56
C ASN A 541 -23.11 4.01 5.28
N ALA A 542 -23.86 4.39 6.31
CA ALA A 542 -24.99 5.31 6.17
C ALA A 542 -24.57 6.74 5.75
N GLN A 543 -23.29 7.08 5.87
CA GLN A 543 -22.71 8.35 5.41
C GLN A 543 -22.27 8.30 3.94
N ALA A 544 -22.24 7.10 3.33
CA ALA A 544 -21.90 6.95 1.91
C ALA A 544 -22.88 7.75 1.03
N PRO A 545 -22.41 8.36 -0.07
CA PRO A 545 -23.28 8.96 -1.06
C PRO A 545 -24.31 7.91 -1.53
N GLN A 546 -25.58 8.23 -1.43
CA GLN A 546 -26.62 7.37 -1.99
C GLN A 546 -26.68 7.67 -3.50
N ASP A 547 -26.28 6.71 -4.34
CA ASP A 547 -26.38 6.75 -5.80
C ASP A 547 -27.81 7.01 -6.31
#